data_0ecf9141522f65fe2b4693e7a501ca2b
#
_entry.id   0ecf9141522f65fe2b4693e7a501ca2b
#
_cell.length_a   1.000
_cell.length_b   1.000
_cell.length_c   1.000
_cell.angle_alpha   90.00
_cell.angle_beta   90.00
_cell.angle_gamma   90.00
#
_symmetry.space_group_name_H-M   'P 1'
#
loop_
_entity.id
_entity.type
_entity.pdbx_description
1 polymer ?
#
loop_
_entity_poly.entity_id
_entity_poly.type
_entity_poly.pdbx_seq_one_letter_code
_entity_poly.pdbx_strand_id
1 'polypeptide(L)'
;LKEDLEKKHTRRTLTLTAAGWSAAYPYTQTVQTAGITEEDSIKIIGVNIPDGASLDQVKAWKKAAGFLMHNPGGVGEGQITFKAYKKPVVDFAIITEGA
;
A
#
# COMPACT_ATOMS: atom_id res chain seq x y z
N LEU A 1 17.03 1.74 19.68
CA LEU A 1 17.25 3.14 19.92
C LEU A 1 17.27 3.89 18.60
N LYS A 2 18.43 4.36 18.14
CA LYS A 2 18.45 5.09 16.86
C LYS A 2 18.02 4.21 15.69
N GLU A 3 18.47 2.97 15.67
CA GLU A 3 18.06 2.03 14.63
C GLU A 3 16.57 1.72 14.67
N ASP A 4 16.00 1.59 15.85
CA ASP A 4 14.57 1.35 16.01
C ASP A 4 13.74 2.53 15.52
N LEU A 5 14.19 3.76 15.79
CA LEU A 5 13.53 4.97 15.32
C LEU A 5 13.58 5.06 13.80
N GLU A 6 14.73 4.77 13.19
CA GLU A 6 14.87 4.75 11.74
C GLU A 6 13.96 3.70 11.11
N LYS A 7 13.91 2.52 11.71
CA LYS A 7 13.08 1.43 11.24
C LYS A 7 11.60 1.78 11.28
N LYS A 8 11.14 2.45 12.35
CA LYS A 8 9.74 2.88 12.51
C LYS A 8 9.33 3.94 11.50
N HIS A 9 10.28 4.67 10.94
CA HIS A 9 10.03 5.73 9.97
C HIS A 9 10.42 5.38 8.54
N THR A 10 10.74 4.12 8.29
CA THR A 10 11.08 3.68 6.95
C THR A 10 9.89 3.86 6.02
N ARG A 11 10.12 4.56 4.92
CA ARG A 11 9.11 4.77 3.89
C ARG A 11 9.38 3.83 2.72
N ARG A 12 8.32 3.24 2.22
CA ARG A 12 8.38 2.36 1.06
C ARG A 12 7.32 2.75 0.07
N THR A 13 7.65 2.63 -1.21
CA THR A 13 6.69 2.79 -2.29
C THR A 13 6.33 1.39 -2.78
N LEU A 14 5.07 1.03 -2.65
CA LEU A 14 4.57 -0.30 -3.00
C LEU A 14 3.53 -0.17 -4.11
N THR A 15 3.66 -1.02 -5.13
CA THR A 15 2.72 -1.01 -6.26
C THR A 15 1.63 -2.04 -6.05
N LEU A 16 0.39 -1.59 -6.19
CA LEU A 16 -0.80 -2.44 -6.19
C LEU A 16 -1.33 -2.52 -7.61
N THR A 17 -1.56 -3.74 -8.10
CA THR A 17 -1.99 -3.94 -9.48
C THR A 17 -3.50 -4.16 -9.55
N ALA A 18 -4.11 -3.74 -10.66
CA ALA A 18 -5.54 -3.94 -10.87
C ALA A 18 -5.91 -5.42 -10.92
N ALA A 19 -5.02 -6.26 -11.44
CA ALA A 19 -5.26 -7.69 -11.58
C ALA A 19 -4.99 -8.49 -10.30
N GLY A 20 -4.32 -7.91 -9.31
CA GLY A 20 -3.86 -8.64 -8.12
C GLY A 20 -4.89 -8.77 -7.00
N TRP A 21 -6.06 -8.18 -7.14
CA TRP A 21 -7.09 -8.21 -6.11
C TRP A 21 -7.89 -9.51 -6.11
N SER A 22 -8.31 -9.93 -4.92
CA SER A 22 -9.16 -11.11 -4.79
C SER A 22 -10.51 -10.90 -5.50
N ALA A 23 -11.25 -11.98 -5.72
CA ALA A 23 -12.48 -11.94 -6.51
C ALA A 23 -13.69 -11.37 -5.77
N ALA A 24 -13.67 -11.35 -4.43
CA ALA A 24 -14.84 -10.96 -3.64
C ALA A 24 -14.44 -10.04 -2.49
N TYR A 25 -15.39 -9.22 -2.06
CA TYR A 25 -15.23 -8.35 -0.89
C TYR A 25 -14.98 -9.17 0.39
N PRO A 26 -14.07 -8.77 1.27
CA PRO A 26 -13.15 -7.65 1.10
C PRO A 26 -12.05 -8.00 0.09
N TYR A 27 -11.81 -7.09 -0.83
CA TYR A 27 -10.77 -7.30 -1.84
C TYR A 27 -9.40 -7.19 -1.20
N THR A 28 -8.55 -8.18 -1.42
CA THR A 28 -7.22 -8.22 -0.80
C THR A 28 -6.12 -8.38 -1.84
N GLN A 29 -4.98 -7.81 -1.55
CA GLN A 29 -3.77 -8.00 -2.33
C GLN A 29 -2.58 -8.04 -1.39
N THR A 30 -1.70 -9.02 -1.55
CA THR A 30 -0.50 -9.17 -0.74
C THR A 30 0.71 -8.75 -1.55
N VAL A 31 1.53 -7.88 -0.96
CA VAL A 31 2.75 -7.37 -1.59
C VAL A 31 3.96 -7.90 -0.82
N GLN A 32 4.90 -8.50 -1.53
CA GLN A 32 6.15 -8.97 -0.94
C GLN A 32 7.00 -7.75 -0.57
N THR A 33 7.44 -7.68 0.67
CA THR A 33 8.17 -6.53 1.19
C THR A 33 9.26 -7.00 2.14
N ALA A 34 10.50 -7.00 1.66
CA ALA A 34 11.63 -7.47 2.46
C ALA A 34 11.83 -6.62 3.72
N GLY A 35 12.23 -7.26 4.80
CA GLY A 35 12.55 -6.57 6.05
C GLY A 35 11.37 -6.34 6.98
N ILE A 36 10.17 -6.76 6.60
CA ILE A 36 8.97 -6.62 7.42
C ILE A 36 8.72 -7.91 8.19
N THR A 37 8.27 -7.77 9.43
CA THR A 37 7.85 -8.90 10.27
C THR A 37 6.40 -8.70 10.70
N GLU A 38 5.77 -9.75 11.18
CA GLU A 38 4.38 -9.69 11.62
C GLU A 38 4.15 -8.76 12.83
N GLU A 39 5.22 -8.37 13.51
CA GLU A 39 5.13 -7.44 14.65
C GLU A 39 5.21 -5.99 14.23
N ASP A 40 5.54 -5.71 12.97
CA ASP A 40 5.68 -4.34 12.49
C ASP A 40 4.32 -3.69 12.28
N SER A 41 4.26 -2.40 12.57
CA SER A 41 3.08 -1.58 12.35
C SER A 41 3.32 -0.68 11.14
N ILE A 42 2.50 -0.85 10.11
CA ILE A 42 2.65 -0.15 8.83
C ILE A 42 1.45 0.74 8.60
N LYS A 43 1.71 1.98 8.16
CA LYS A 43 0.65 2.94 7.79
C LYS A 43 0.75 3.29 6.32
N ILE A 44 -0.39 3.46 5.70
CA ILE A 44 -0.47 4.05 4.36
C ILE A 44 -0.52 5.56 4.55
N ILE A 45 0.47 6.28 4.02
CA ILE A 45 0.54 7.74 4.19
C ILE A 45 0.15 8.52 2.94
N GLY A 46 0.01 7.87 1.81
CA GLY A 46 -0.45 8.54 0.61
C GLY A 46 -0.29 7.70 -0.64
N VAL A 47 -0.72 8.27 -1.76
CA VAL A 47 -0.51 7.69 -3.07
C VAL A 47 0.74 8.32 -3.69
N ASN A 48 1.55 7.49 -4.35
CA ASN A 48 2.74 7.98 -5.04
C ASN A 48 2.35 8.55 -6.40
N ILE A 49 2.65 9.82 -6.62
CA ILE A 49 2.36 10.48 -7.89
C ILE A 49 3.69 10.96 -8.48
N PRO A 50 4.18 10.29 -9.55
CA PRO A 50 5.42 10.69 -10.18
C PRO A 50 5.28 12.05 -10.86
N ASP A 51 6.39 12.78 -10.97
CA ASP A 51 6.43 14.00 -11.75
C ASP A 51 6.08 13.71 -13.20
N GLY A 52 5.33 14.59 -13.82
CA GLY A 52 4.92 14.41 -15.20
C GLY A 52 3.65 13.58 -15.40
N ALA A 53 3.04 13.11 -14.32
CA ALA A 53 1.76 12.41 -14.43
C ALA A 53 0.67 13.35 -14.95
N SER A 54 -0.21 12.82 -15.83
CA SER A 54 -1.33 13.60 -16.34
C SER A 54 -2.38 13.82 -15.27
N LEU A 55 -3.24 14.82 -15.45
CA LEU A 55 -4.34 15.07 -14.52
C LEU A 55 -5.25 13.85 -14.40
N ASP A 56 -5.52 13.16 -15.52
CA ASP A 56 -6.37 11.98 -15.52
C ASP A 56 -5.73 10.84 -14.73
N GLN A 57 -4.42 10.66 -14.84
CA GLN A 57 -3.69 9.67 -14.05
C GLN A 57 -3.74 10.00 -12.56
N VAL A 58 -3.52 11.27 -12.20
CA VAL A 58 -3.56 11.69 -10.80
C VAL A 58 -4.95 11.40 -10.21
N LYS A 59 -6.01 11.75 -10.93
CA LYS A 59 -7.38 11.50 -10.48
C LYS A 59 -7.66 10.00 -10.32
N ALA A 60 -7.23 9.19 -11.29
CA ALA A 60 -7.44 7.75 -11.25
C ALA A 60 -6.71 7.10 -10.06
N TRP A 61 -5.47 7.49 -9.83
CA TRP A 61 -4.68 6.94 -8.72
C TRP A 61 -5.22 7.35 -7.36
N LYS A 62 -5.63 8.61 -7.21
CA LYS A 62 -6.24 9.08 -5.95
C LYS A 62 -7.55 8.36 -5.67
N LYS A 63 -8.35 8.14 -6.71
CA LYS A 63 -9.60 7.40 -6.57
C LYS A 63 -9.33 5.96 -6.15
N ALA A 64 -8.38 5.30 -6.80
CA ALA A 64 -8.00 3.93 -6.48
C ALA A 64 -7.49 3.82 -5.03
N ALA A 65 -6.61 4.73 -4.63
CA ALA A 65 -6.10 4.75 -3.26
C ALA A 65 -7.20 4.97 -2.24
N GLY A 66 -8.23 5.75 -2.59
CA GLY A 66 -9.39 6.00 -1.73
C GLY A 66 -10.25 4.76 -1.49
N PHE A 67 -10.11 3.71 -2.29
CA PHE A 67 -10.82 2.45 -2.06
C PHE A 67 -10.15 1.58 -1.00
N LEU A 68 -8.90 1.89 -0.64
CA LEU A 68 -8.19 1.11 0.38
C LEU A 68 -8.82 1.32 1.75
N MET A 69 -8.96 0.23 2.48
CA MET A 69 -9.42 0.29 3.86
C MET A 69 -8.29 0.88 4.72
N HIS A 70 -8.68 1.52 5.82
CA HIS A 70 -7.84 2.43 6.57
C HIS A 70 -6.44 1.93 6.91
N ASN A 71 -6.28 0.68 7.26
CA ASN A 71 -4.97 0.10 7.57
C ASN A 71 -4.73 -1.12 6.70
N PRO A 72 -3.46 -1.50 6.50
CA PRO A 72 -3.18 -2.78 5.87
C PRO A 72 -3.93 -3.90 6.58
N GLY A 73 -4.45 -4.84 5.82
CA GLY A 73 -5.23 -5.94 6.34
C GLY A 73 -4.44 -6.92 7.17
N GLY A 74 -3.13 -6.91 7.06
CA GLY A 74 -2.26 -7.74 7.84
C GLY A 74 -0.81 -7.55 7.43
N VAL A 75 0.07 -7.74 8.39
CA VAL A 75 1.51 -7.70 8.15
C VAL A 75 2.03 -9.08 8.52
N GLY A 76 2.62 -9.76 7.56
CA GLY A 76 3.28 -11.03 7.76
C GLY A 76 4.78 -10.89 7.59
N GLU A 77 5.52 -11.95 7.77
CA GLU A 77 6.95 -11.90 7.57
C GLU A 77 7.26 -11.75 6.08
N GLY A 78 7.88 -10.63 5.71
CA GLY A 78 8.24 -10.32 4.34
C GLY A 78 7.07 -9.94 3.45
N GLN A 79 5.91 -9.63 4.00
CA GLN A 79 4.74 -9.29 3.20
C GLN A 79 3.74 -8.40 3.92
N ILE A 80 2.97 -7.65 3.13
CA ILE A 80 1.88 -6.80 3.63
C ILE A 80 0.64 -7.12 2.81
N THR A 81 -0.49 -7.36 3.47
CA THR A 81 -1.77 -7.58 2.80
C THR A 81 -2.62 -6.32 2.92
N PHE A 82 -3.04 -5.80 1.79
CA PHE A 82 -3.90 -4.62 1.70
C PHE A 82 -5.34 -5.04 1.44
N LYS A 83 -6.28 -4.26 1.97
CA LYS A 83 -7.72 -4.50 1.77
C LYS A 83 -8.35 -3.28 1.13
N ALA A 84 -9.33 -3.52 0.27
CA ALA A 84 -10.11 -2.47 -0.36
C ALA A 84 -11.60 -2.80 -0.28
N TYR A 85 -12.43 -1.78 -0.07
CA TYR A 85 -13.89 -1.97 -0.07
C TYR A 85 -14.47 -1.99 -1.47
N LYS A 86 -13.73 -1.49 -2.43
CA LYS A 86 -14.09 -1.54 -3.85
C LYS A 86 -12.85 -1.91 -4.65
N LYS A 87 -13.02 -2.73 -5.67
CA LYS A 87 -11.89 -3.23 -6.46
C LYS A 87 -11.33 -2.13 -7.34
N PRO A 88 -10.08 -1.68 -7.12
CA PRO A 88 -9.44 -0.72 -8.01
C PRO A 88 -9.27 -1.30 -9.41
N VAL A 89 -9.46 -0.45 -10.42
CA VAL A 89 -9.39 -0.85 -11.83
C VAL A 89 -8.12 -0.37 -12.53
N VAL A 90 -7.21 0.25 -11.81
CA VAL A 90 -5.93 0.73 -12.32
C VAL A 90 -4.81 0.27 -11.40
N ASP A 91 -3.60 0.16 -11.98
CA ASP A 91 -2.40 -0.02 -11.16
C ASP A 91 -2.05 1.31 -10.51
N PHE A 92 -1.63 1.28 -9.26
CA PHE A 92 -1.20 2.50 -8.57
C PHE A 92 -0.18 2.15 -7.50
N ALA A 93 0.62 3.13 -7.14
CA ALA A 93 1.62 2.95 -6.09
C ALA A 93 1.22 3.77 -4.86
N ILE A 94 1.45 3.20 -3.70
CA ILE A 94 1.20 3.87 -2.42
C ILE A 94 2.50 4.01 -1.67
N ILE A 95 2.52 4.97 -0.76
CA ILE A 95 3.66 5.19 0.13
C ILE A 95 3.26 4.71 1.52
N THR A 96 4.07 3.84 2.09
CA THR A 96 3.86 3.34 3.45
C THR A 96 4.97 3.82 4.36
N GLU A 97 4.68 3.93 5.65
CA GLU A 97 5.64 4.29 6.67
C GLU A 97 5.59 3.28 7.80
N GLY A 98 6.76 2.85 8.25
CA GLY A 98 6.90 1.89 9.33
C GLY A 98 7.90 0.79 9.00
N ALA A 99 8.49 0.21 10.05
CA ALA A 99 9.44 -0.91 9.96
C ALA A 99 10.60 -0.69 9.00
#